data_1dcd8a413ca18a3de29e72753c5cfa90
#
_entry.id   1dcd8a413ca18a3de29e72753c5cfa90
#
_cell.length_a   1.000
_cell.length_b   1.000
_cell.length_c   1.000
_cell.angle_alpha   90.00
_cell.angle_beta   90.00
_cell.angle_gamma   90.00
#
_symmetry.space_group_name_H-M   'P 1'
#
loop_
_entity.id
_entity.type
_entity.pdbx_description
1 polymer ?
#
loop_
_entity_poly.entity_id
_entity_poly.type
_entity_poly.pdbx_seq_one_letter_code
_entity_poly.pdbx_strand_id
1 'polypeptide(L)'
;MPGSEPYSATYFHSKGRKLGLPIAGNFEITSRCNFNCPMCYVHHPDADLSGELSTSQLLSIAEKARDRGMIFALLTGGEPFVRRDFFEIYDGMKKLGLLISINSNGSLIRGEILDRLAVDPPCRINITLYGGSEDTYCRMCGNSAFERVTENIREIKRRGIDVRLNVSITPYNRGDLERIFRISRDIDVHVKMSSYMYPPIRIEGNGGERMSPEEAAECFVEYDRLRLTDEEFAKRAENMKKGVSIREDCPVDPSAEGVLCRAGSTSFWLTWDGKMLPCGMFPYPSVDVLSEGFDKAWDTIRRSTAAIRLPAKCSSCPKKEMCSVCAAVCMSEKGSFDAVPEYVCRMTDEIYRLTVADIHENTDRER
;
A
#
# COMPACT_ATOMS: atom_id res chain seq x y z
N MET A 1 10.66 5.10 -17.61
CA MET A 1 9.37 4.97 -16.90
C MET A 1 9.65 4.87 -15.40
N PRO A 2 9.46 5.92 -14.63
CA PRO A 2 9.65 5.86 -13.18
C PRO A 2 8.41 5.20 -12.60
N GLY A 3 8.55 4.04 -12.00
CA GLY A 3 7.49 3.37 -11.26
C GLY A 3 7.21 1.92 -11.60
N SER A 4 7.68 1.41 -12.72
CA SER A 4 7.55 0.00 -13.04
C SER A 4 8.40 -0.83 -12.07
N GLU A 5 7.81 -1.88 -11.54
CA GLU A 5 8.56 -2.88 -10.78
C GLU A 5 9.65 -3.48 -11.70
N PRO A 6 10.87 -3.72 -11.18
CA PRO A 6 11.91 -4.36 -11.99
C PRO A 6 11.38 -5.65 -12.61
N TYR A 7 11.69 -5.88 -13.88
CA TYR A 7 11.32 -7.11 -14.61
C TYR A 7 11.67 -8.37 -13.81
N SER A 8 12.79 -8.34 -13.09
CA SER A 8 13.22 -9.42 -12.20
C SER A 8 12.20 -9.74 -11.10
N ALA A 9 11.61 -8.72 -10.45
CA ALA A 9 10.63 -8.94 -9.39
C ALA A 9 9.35 -9.58 -9.96
N THR A 10 8.87 -9.13 -11.11
CA THR A 10 7.74 -9.74 -11.82
C THR A 10 8.01 -11.19 -12.17
N TYR A 11 9.22 -11.51 -12.66
CA TYR A 11 9.64 -12.86 -12.96
C TYR A 11 9.63 -13.76 -11.71
N PHE A 12 10.22 -13.31 -10.59
CA PHE A 12 10.24 -14.07 -9.33
C PHE A 12 8.83 -14.35 -8.82
N HIS A 13 7.93 -13.35 -8.83
CA HIS A 13 6.55 -13.56 -8.43
C HIS A 13 5.80 -14.53 -9.35
N SER A 14 5.99 -14.45 -10.66
CA SER A 14 5.37 -15.38 -11.61
C SER A 14 5.83 -16.82 -11.36
N LYS A 15 7.13 -17.02 -11.16
CA LYS A 15 7.70 -18.34 -10.86
C LYS A 15 7.30 -18.82 -9.46
N GLY A 16 7.35 -17.94 -8.46
CA GLY A 16 6.97 -18.24 -7.09
C GLY A 16 5.53 -18.70 -6.97
N ARG A 17 4.61 -18.09 -7.73
CA ARG A 17 3.20 -18.50 -7.77
C ARG A 17 3.06 -19.96 -8.22
N LYS A 18 3.74 -20.36 -9.29
CA LYS A 18 3.71 -21.72 -9.81
C LYS A 18 4.27 -22.74 -8.79
N LEU A 19 5.25 -22.32 -8.00
CA LEU A 19 5.93 -23.17 -7.02
C LEU A 19 5.33 -23.06 -5.60
N GLY A 20 4.37 -22.16 -5.37
CA GLY A 20 3.76 -21.94 -4.05
C GLY A 20 4.70 -21.26 -3.05
N LEU A 21 5.64 -20.41 -3.52
CA LEU A 21 6.65 -19.77 -2.68
C LEU A 21 6.23 -18.37 -2.22
N PRO A 22 6.51 -17.99 -0.96
CA PRO A 22 6.31 -16.64 -0.44
C PRO A 22 7.47 -15.74 -0.87
N ILE A 23 7.38 -15.10 -2.03
CA ILE A 23 8.46 -14.26 -2.59
C ILE A 23 8.64 -12.96 -1.81
N ALA A 24 7.56 -12.43 -1.21
CA ALA A 24 7.59 -11.20 -0.42
C ALA A 24 6.88 -11.35 0.91
N GLY A 25 7.44 -10.74 1.97
CA GLY A 25 6.84 -10.65 3.30
C GLY A 25 6.72 -9.19 3.73
N ASN A 26 5.55 -8.80 4.26
CA ASN A 26 5.33 -7.51 4.87
C ASN A 26 5.25 -7.71 6.39
N PHE A 27 6.14 -7.07 7.14
CA PHE A 27 6.30 -7.26 8.58
C PHE A 27 5.88 -5.98 9.32
N GLU A 28 4.77 -6.03 10.04
CA GLU A 28 4.49 -5.01 11.06
C GLU A 28 5.39 -5.32 12.25
N ILE A 29 6.48 -4.61 12.39
CA ILE A 29 7.42 -4.87 13.49
C ILE A 29 6.96 -4.26 14.81
N THR A 30 5.99 -3.34 14.78
CA THR A 30 5.35 -2.71 15.95
C THR A 30 4.00 -2.13 15.58
N SER A 31 3.07 -2.01 16.54
CA SER A 31 1.87 -1.17 16.39
C SER A 31 2.07 0.24 16.97
N ARG A 32 3.18 0.50 17.68
CA ARG A 32 3.47 1.83 18.24
C ARG A 32 3.72 2.84 17.14
N CYS A 33 3.22 4.06 17.33
CA CYS A 33 3.42 5.18 16.42
C CYS A 33 3.57 6.48 17.22
N ASN A 34 4.29 7.44 16.65
CA ASN A 34 4.37 8.81 17.17
C ASN A 34 3.35 9.75 16.51
N PHE A 35 2.47 9.22 15.64
CA PHE A 35 1.32 9.89 15.05
C PHE A 35 0.02 9.18 15.48
N ASN A 36 -1.09 9.89 15.44
CA ASN A 36 -2.41 9.37 15.79
C ASN A 36 -3.41 9.64 14.65
N CYS A 37 -3.20 8.96 13.53
CA CYS A 37 -4.04 9.13 12.34
C CYS A 37 -5.41 8.47 12.56
N PRO A 38 -6.53 9.18 12.37
CA PRO A 38 -7.88 8.63 12.62
C PRO A 38 -8.25 7.46 11.70
N MET A 39 -7.59 7.32 10.53
CA MET A 39 -7.82 6.23 9.59
C MET A 39 -6.80 5.07 9.74
N CYS A 40 -5.98 5.07 10.80
CA CYS A 40 -4.94 4.04 10.95
C CYS A 40 -5.56 2.66 11.21
N TYR A 41 -5.10 1.65 10.50
CA TYR A 41 -5.55 0.26 10.67
C TYR A 41 -4.57 -0.60 11.48
N VAL A 42 -3.46 -0.02 11.95
CA VAL A 42 -2.40 -0.71 12.72
C VAL A 42 -2.29 -0.15 14.13
N HIS A 43 -2.18 1.19 14.25
CA HIS A 43 -1.94 1.86 15.52
C HIS A 43 -3.26 2.23 16.21
N HIS A 44 -3.37 1.86 17.47
CA HIS A 44 -4.39 2.37 18.39
C HIS A 44 -3.69 2.82 19.69
N PRO A 45 -3.97 4.03 20.22
CA PRO A 45 -3.30 4.55 21.41
C PRO A 45 -3.41 3.63 22.64
N ASP A 46 -4.54 2.94 22.79
CA ASP A 46 -4.85 2.08 23.91
C ASP A 46 -4.61 0.57 23.62
N ALA A 47 -3.86 0.24 22.56
CA ALA A 47 -3.59 -1.16 22.23
C ALA A 47 -2.74 -1.84 23.31
N ASP A 48 -3.13 -3.05 23.68
CA ASP A 48 -2.28 -3.91 24.50
C ASP A 48 -1.09 -4.43 23.67
N LEU A 49 0.11 -4.01 24.04
CA LEU A 49 1.35 -4.35 23.34
C LEU A 49 2.05 -5.60 23.90
N SER A 50 1.45 -6.30 24.85
CA SER A 50 2.03 -7.51 25.47
C SER A 50 2.31 -8.62 24.43
N GLY A 51 1.59 -8.61 23.32
CA GLY A 51 1.78 -9.54 22.18
C GLY A 51 2.81 -9.10 21.14
N GLU A 52 3.50 -7.96 21.31
CA GLU A 52 4.48 -7.49 20.30
C GLU A 52 5.64 -8.48 20.14
N LEU A 53 5.88 -8.91 18.89
CA LEU A 53 6.95 -9.85 18.58
C LEU A 53 8.33 -9.30 18.98
N SER A 54 9.13 -10.12 19.65
CA SER A 54 10.53 -9.81 19.96
C SER A 54 11.39 -9.83 18.70
N THR A 55 12.57 -9.20 18.76
CA THR A 55 13.58 -9.26 17.69
C THR A 55 13.89 -10.68 17.28
N SER A 56 14.09 -11.58 18.25
CA SER A 56 14.42 -12.99 17.96
C SER A 56 13.28 -13.73 17.27
N GLN A 57 12.02 -13.47 17.62
CA GLN A 57 10.85 -14.04 16.96
C GLN A 57 10.72 -13.53 15.52
N LEU A 58 10.87 -12.21 15.30
CA LEU A 58 10.85 -11.63 13.96
C LEU A 58 11.93 -12.20 13.06
N LEU A 59 13.17 -12.31 13.55
CA LEU A 59 14.29 -12.86 12.79
C LEU A 59 14.10 -14.37 12.52
N SER A 60 13.58 -15.13 13.46
CA SER A 60 13.28 -16.55 13.26
C SER A 60 12.20 -16.77 12.19
N ILE A 61 11.15 -15.94 12.20
CA ILE A 61 10.09 -15.98 11.16
C ILE A 61 10.68 -15.57 9.80
N ALA A 62 11.50 -14.51 9.75
CA ALA A 62 12.14 -14.05 8.51
C ALA A 62 13.10 -15.10 7.93
N GLU A 63 13.84 -15.82 8.78
CA GLU A 63 14.72 -16.91 8.36
C GLU A 63 13.93 -18.05 7.72
N LYS A 64 12.86 -18.52 8.37
CA LYS A 64 11.97 -19.54 7.80
C LYS A 64 11.32 -19.11 6.49
N ALA A 65 10.91 -17.84 6.41
CA ALA A 65 10.37 -17.28 5.18
C ALA A 65 11.42 -17.26 4.05
N ARG A 66 12.66 -16.86 4.35
CA ARG A 66 13.80 -16.87 3.41
C ARG A 66 14.08 -18.31 2.94
N ASP A 67 14.12 -19.27 3.84
CA ASP A 67 14.35 -20.69 3.51
C ASP A 67 13.23 -21.26 2.62
N ARG A 68 12.02 -20.72 2.75
CA ARG A 68 10.87 -21.03 1.90
C ARG A 68 10.87 -20.27 0.57
N GLY A 69 11.83 -19.37 0.33
CA GLY A 69 12.01 -18.64 -0.95
C GLY A 69 11.71 -17.16 -0.90
N MET A 70 11.51 -16.55 0.26
CA MET A 70 11.32 -15.10 0.37
C MET A 70 12.60 -14.36 -0.03
N ILE A 71 12.42 -13.31 -0.83
CA ILE A 71 13.50 -12.42 -1.32
C ILE A 71 13.28 -10.99 -0.81
N PHE A 72 12.03 -10.53 -0.83
CA PHE A 72 11.69 -9.16 -0.52
C PHE A 72 11.01 -9.05 0.84
N ALA A 73 11.50 -8.16 1.70
CA ALA A 73 10.89 -7.82 2.98
C ALA A 73 10.49 -6.35 3.02
N LEU A 74 9.27 -6.07 3.47
CA LEU A 74 8.82 -4.73 3.79
C LEU A 74 8.73 -4.60 5.31
N LEU A 75 9.51 -3.71 5.91
CA LEU A 75 9.35 -3.33 7.31
C LEU A 75 8.34 -2.19 7.42
N THR A 76 7.33 -2.40 8.23
CA THR A 76 6.21 -1.47 8.43
C THR A 76 5.68 -1.60 9.86
N GLY A 77 4.51 -1.07 10.13
CA GLY A 77 3.82 -1.14 11.42
C GLY A 77 3.04 0.14 11.68
N GLY A 78 3.06 0.63 12.92
CA GLY A 78 2.75 2.02 13.22
C GLY A 78 3.84 2.90 12.62
N GLU A 79 4.89 3.17 13.41
CA GLU A 79 6.13 3.78 12.90
C GLU A 79 7.32 2.88 13.27
N PRO A 80 8.00 2.27 12.31
CA PRO A 80 9.11 1.33 12.59
C PRO A 80 10.22 1.93 13.45
N PHE A 81 10.54 3.21 13.24
CA PHE A 81 11.66 3.88 13.92
C PHE A 81 11.37 4.29 15.38
N VAL A 82 10.16 4.07 15.90
CA VAL A 82 9.91 4.19 17.36
C VAL A 82 10.44 2.98 18.13
N ARG A 83 10.70 1.88 17.42
CA ARG A 83 11.23 0.66 17.99
C ARG A 83 12.74 0.79 18.23
N ARG A 84 13.18 0.63 19.50
CA ARG A 84 14.59 0.85 19.88
C ARG A 84 15.55 -0.15 19.22
N ASP A 85 15.10 -1.37 19.00
CA ASP A 85 15.83 -2.47 18.36
C ASP A 85 15.59 -2.56 16.84
N PHE A 86 15.09 -1.48 16.21
CA PHE A 86 14.85 -1.42 14.77
C PHE A 86 16.07 -1.87 13.95
N PHE A 87 17.24 -1.34 14.25
CA PHE A 87 18.44 -1.67 13.50
C PHE A 87 18.94 -3.09 13.74
N GLU A 88 18.68 -3.67 14.90
CA GLU A 88 18.99 -5.07 15.16
C GLU A 88 18.14 -5.98 14.25
N ILE A 89 16.87 -5.66 14.09
CA ILE A 89 15.94 -6.36 13.16
C ILE A 89 16.40 -6.13 11.72
N TYR A 90 16.66 -4.89 11.33
CA TYR A 90 17.06 -4.51 9.97
C TYR A 90 18.36 -5.22 9.57
N ASP A 91 19.43 -5.10 10.38
CA ASP A 91 20.72 -5.71 10.12
C ASP A 91 20.62 -7.24 10.12
N GLY A 92 19.79 -7.83 11.01
CA GLY A 92 19.53 -9.25 11.05
C GLY A 92 18.88 -9.75 9.75
N MET A 93 17.85 -9.08 9.26
CA MET A 93 17.20 -9.42 8.00
C MET A 93 18.11 -9.19 6.78
N LYS A 94 18.96 -8.15 6.78
CA LYS A 94 19.98 -7.94 5.74
C LYS A 94 20.99 -9.08 5.71
N LYS A 95 21.45 -9.55 6.87
CA LYS A 95 22.35 -10.73 6.98
C LYS A 95 21.74 -12.02 6.44
N LEU A 96 20.41 -12.14 6.47
CA LEU A 96 19.69 -13.25 5.82
C LEU A 96 19.67 -13.11 4.28
N GLY A 97 20.18 -12.03 3.71
CA GLY A 97 20.19 -11.77 2.26
C GLY A 97 18.88 -11.20 1.72
N LEU A 98 18.01 -10.69 2.58
CA LEU A 98 16.73 -10.11 2.17
C LEU A 98 16.89 -8.69 1.62
N LEU A 99 16.15 -8.39 0.57
CA LEU A 99 16.02 -7.08 -0.02
C LEU A 99 14.93 -6.29 0.73
N ILE A 100 15.35 -5.31 1.54
CA ILE A 100 14.47 -4.62 2.48
C ILE A 100 13.96 -3.30 1.91
N SER A 101 12.65 -3.09 1.99
CA SER A 101 12.01 -1.77 1.87
C SER A 101 11.40 -1.35 3.21
N ILE A 102 11.18 -0.06 3.42
CA ILE A 102 10.64 0.47 4.67
C ILE A 102 9.43 1.36 4.36
N ASN A 103 8.33 1.18 5.09
CA ASN A 103 7.24 2.16 5.15
C ASN A 103 7.37 2.96 6.43
N SER A 104 7.34 4.29 6.34
CA SER A 104 7.49 5.21 7.48
C SER A 104 6.65 6.47 7.28
N ASN A 105 6.30 7.14 8.38
CA ASN A 105 5.77 8.49 8.34
C ASN A 105 6.87 9.56 8.10
N GLY A 106 8.14 9.17 8.06
CA GLY A 106 9.28 10.00 7.72
C GLY A 106 9.74 10.96 8.81
N SER A 107 9.01 11.13 9.92
CA SER A 107 9.28 12.16 10.91
C SER A 107 10.52 11.91 11.75
N LEU A 108 10.96 10.65 11.87
CA LEU A 108 12.11 10.23 12.68
C LEU A 108 13.37 9.97 11.86
N ILE A 109 13.29 9.96 10.53
CA ILE A 109 14.45 9.64 9.65
C ILE A 109 15.36 10.86 9.53
N ARG A 110 16.19 11.08 10.56
CA ARG A 110 17.17 12.16 10.65
C ARG A 110 18.30 11.78 11.61
N GLY A 111 19.40 12.56 11.61
CA GLY A 111 20.54 12.31 12.49
C GLY A 111 21.05 10.88 12.37
N GLU A 112 21.31 10.24 13.50
CA GLU A 112 21.87 8.89 13.56
C GLU A 112 21.07 7.85 12.76
N ILE A 113 19.73 7.92 12.75
CA ILE A 113 18.90 7.00 11.97
C ILE A 113 19.22 7.14 10.47
N LEU A 114 19.26 8.37 9.96
CA LEU A 114 19.58 8.62 8.56
C LEU A 114 21.02 8.26 8.22
N ASP A 115 21.97 8.57 9.10
CA ASP A 115 23.38 8.25 8.92
C ASP A 115 23.58 6.74 8.80
N ARG A 116 22.95 5.94 9.65
CA ARG A 116 22.99 4.48 9.57
C ARG A 116 22.35 3.94 8.29
N LEU A 117 21.19 4.45 7.90
CA LEU A 117 20.52 4.05 6.64
C LEU A 117 21.35 4.43 5.41
N ALA A 118 22.13 5.51 5.46
CA ALA A 118 23.00 5.91 4.37
C ALA A 118 24.24 5.00 4.20
N VAL A 119 24.70 4.36 5.27
CA VAL A 119 25.82 3.40 5.22
C VAL A 119 25.41 2.08 4.58
N ASP A 120 24.25 1.56 4.94
CA ASP A 120 23.68 0.33 4.35
C ASP A 120 22.19 0.56 3.98
N PRO A 121 21.94 1.18 2.81
CA PRO A 121 20.61 1.64 2.47
C PRO A 121 19.63 0.49 2.22
N PRO A 122 18.33 0.70 2.53
CA PRO A 122 17.27 -0.17 2.06
C PRO A 122 17.11 -0.02 0.54
N CYS A 123 16.44 -0.98 -0.08
CA CYS A 123 16.08 -0.87 -1.50
C CYS A 123 15.20 0.35 -1.78
N ARG A 124 14.38 0.75 -0.79
CA ARG A 124 13.49 1.91 -0.88
C ARG A 124 12.91 2.28 0.48
N ILE A 125 12.67 3.57 0.67
CA ILE A 125 11.82 4.09 1.75
C ILE A 125 10.55 4.67 1.13
N ASN A 126 9.39 4.15 1.53
CA ASN A 126 8.10 4.73 1.18
C ASN A 126 7.66 5.62 2.34
N ILE A 127 7.53 6.92 2.10
CA ILE A 127 7.11 7.88 3.11
C ILE A 127 5.67 8.29 2.86
N THR A 128 4.84 8.22 3.91
CA THR A 128 3.48 8.75 3.82
C THR A 128 3.51 10.26 4.01
N LEU A 129 3.16 11.01 2.95
CA LEU A 129 2.97 12.45 3.03
C LEU A 129 1.48 12.74 3.26
N TYR A 130 1.14 13.19 4.46
CA TYR A 130 -0.24 13.32 4.91
C TYR A 130 -0.95 14.58 4.42
N GLY A 131 -0.24 15.54 3.83
CA GLY A 131 -0.80 16.76 3.28
C GLY A 131 0.26 17.73 2.80
N GLY A 132 -0.15 18.89 2.35
CA GLY A 132 0.70 19.95 1.82
C GLY A 132 1.01 21.08 2.82
N SER A 133 0.58 21.01 4.08
CA SER A 133 0.75 22.05 5.09
C SER A 133 0.76 21.48 6.51
N GLU A 134 1.24 22.29 7.48
CA GLU A 134 1.18 21.94 8.90
C GLU A 134 -0.27 21.78 9.38
N ASP A 135 -1.18 22.64 8.95
CA ASP A 135 -2.59 22.54 9.31
C ASP A 135 -3.20 21.21 8.84
N THR A 136 -2.94 20.83 7.60
CA THR A 136 -3.41 19.54 7.07
C THR A 136 -2.77 18.36 7.82
N TYR A 137 -1.49 18.45 8.17
CA TYR A 137 -0.83 17.42 8.97
C TYR A 137 -1.47 17.28 10.35
N CYS A 138 -1.74 18.38 11.05
CA CYS A 138 -2.43 18.35 12.34
C CYS A 138 -3.78 17.65 12.24
N ARG A 139 -4.57 17.95 11.22
CA ARG A 139 -5.88 17.32 11.00
C ARG A 139 -5.79 15.84 10.64
N MET A 140 -4.78 15.47 9.83
CA MET A 140 -4.62 14.10 9.31
C MET A 140 -3.96 13.13 10.28
N CYS A 141 -3.05 13.59 11.11
CA CYS A 141 -2.24 12.70 11.95
C CYS A 141 -2.03 13.20 13.38
N GLY A 142 -2.73 14.27 13.78
CA GLY A 142 -2.64 14.83 15.14
C GLY A 142 -1.27 15.40 15.49
N ASN A 143 -0.45 15.77 14.49
CA ASN A 143 0.93 16.20 14.70
C ASN A 143 1.37 17.27 13.70
N SER A 144 2.00 18.34 14.18
CA SER A 144 2.68 19.35 13.34
C SER A 144 4.04 18.81 12.88
N ALA A 145 4.08 18.23 11.71
CA ALA A 145 5.28 17.55 11.22
C ALA A 145 5.57 17.78 9.73
N PHE A 146 4.81 18.61 9.04
CA PHE A 146 4.95 18.82 7.59
C PHE A 146 6.35 19.30 7.20
N GLU A 147 6.83 20.39 7.80
CA GLU A 147 8.15 20.94 7.49
C GLU A 147 9.26 19.93 7.80
N ARG A 148 9.19 19.29 8.97
CA ARG A 148 10.18 18.28 9.37
C ARG A 148 10.20 17.08 8.41
N VAL A 149 9.04 16.57 8.01
CA VAL A 149 8.94 15.41 7.10
C VAL A 149 9.45 15.78 5.72
N THR A 150 9.07 16.95 5.20
CA THR A 150 9.54 17.44 3.90
C THR A 150 11.05 17.65 3.87
N GLU A 151 11.64 18.18 4.94
CA GLU A 151 13.10 18.32 5.05
C GLU A 151 13.80 16.96 5.13
N ASN A 152 13.26 16.04 5.93
CA ASN A 152 13.80 14.67 6.00
C ASN A 152 13.75 13.97 4.64
N ILE A 153 12.68 14.15 3.83
CA ILE A 153 12.60 13.59 2.47
C ILE A 153 13.71 14.13 1.58
N ARG A 154 13.95 15.46 1.60
CA ARG A 154 15.06 16.08 0.87
C ARG A 154 16.42 15.50 1.27
N GLU A 155 16.64 15.35 2.57
CA GLU A 155 17.89 14.82 3.08
C GLU A 155 18.10 13.35 2.73
N ILE A 156 17.05 12.50 2.80
CA ILE A 156 17.07 11.10 2.36
C ILE A 156 17.47 11.02 0.88
N LYS A 157 16.82 11.83 0.04
CA LYS A 157 17.13 11.89 -1.39
C LYS A 157 18.57 12.34 -1.64
N ARG A 158 19.04 13.37 -0.91
CA ARG A 158 20.41 13.89 -1.00
C ARG A 158 21.48 12.87 -0.62
N ARG A 159 21.15 11.94 0.29
CA ARG A 159 22.01 10.80 0.68
C ARG A 159 21.96 9.65 -0.35
N GLY A 160 21.24 9.80 -1.46
CA GLY A 160 21.17 8.78 -2.52
C GLY A 160 20.27 7.57 -2.19
N ILE A 161 19.44 7.65 -1.15
CA ILE A 161 18.49 6.59 -0.80
C ILE A 161 17.25 6.74 -1.68
N ASP A 162 16.78 5.64 -2.31
CA ASP A 162 15.53 5.65 -3.09
C ASP A 162 14.34 5.92 -2.16
N VAL A 163 13.57 6.97 -2.46
CA VAL A 163 12.38 7.36 -1.70
C VAL A 163 11.19 7.55 -2.61
N ARG A 164 10.02 7.11 -2.15
CA ARG A 164 8.71 7.35 -2.77
C ARG A 164 7.74 7.96 -1.78
N LEU A 165 6.83 8.77 -2.27
CA LEU A 165 5.73 9.30 -1.48
C LEU A 165 4.48 8.46 -1.68
N ASN A 166 3.89 8.03 -0.57
CA ASN A 166 2.55 7.49 -0.51
C ASN A 166 1.61 8.57 0.02
N VAL A 167 0.47 8.75 -0.64
CA VAL A 167 -0.53 9.74 -0.25
C VAL A 167 -1.89 9.06 -0.19
N SER A 168 -2.49 9.05 0.99
CA SER A 168 -3.89 8.66 1.17
C SER A 168 -4.73 9.92 1.19
N ILE A 169 -5.64 10.06 0.24
CA ILE A 169 -6.54 11.21 0.15
C ILE A 169 -7.82 10.95 0.93
N THR A 170 -8.16 11.93 1.76
CA THR A 170 -9.34 11.95 2.64
C THR A 170 -10.01 13.32 2.53
N PRO A 171 -11.19 13.54 3.13
CA PRO A 171 -11.80 14.87 3.19
C PRO A 171 -10.89 15.95 3.78
N TYR A 172 -9.93 15.59 4.64
CA TYR A 172 -9.04 16.55 5.31
C TYR A 172 -7.93 17.12 4.42
N ASN A 173 -7.46 16.36 3.42
CA ASN A 173 -6.31 16.73 2.57
C ASN A 173 -6.60 16.73 1.07
N ARG A 174 -7.86 16.55 0.64
CA ARG A 174 -8.22 16.52 -0.79
C ARG A 174 -7.82 17.80 -1.55
N GLY A 175 -7.82 18.94 -0.89
CA GLY A 175 -7.39 20.21 -1.48
C GLY A 175 -5.88 20.42 -1.58
N ASP A 176 -5.08 19.49 -1.10
CA ASP A 176 -3.61 19.60 -1.09
C ASP A 176 -2.92 18.88 -2.26
N LEU A 177 -3.67 18.24 -3.15
CA LEU A 177 -3.10 17.33 -4.15
C LEU A 177 -2.10 18.04 -5.07
N GLU A 178 -2.45 19.20 -5.64
CA GLU A 178 -1.51 19.99 -6.44
C GLU A 178 -0.25 20.39 -5.67
N ARG A 179 -0.41 20.78 -4.40
CA ARG A 179 0.71 21.18 -3.54
C ARG A 179 1.64 20.02 -3.25
N ILE A 180 1.09 18.82 -3.00
CA ILE A 180 1.84 17.59 -2.83
C ILE A 180 2.64 17.24 -4.10
N PHE A 181 2.03 17.39 -5.27
CA PHE A 181 2.72 17.19 -6.56
C PHE A 181 3.80 18.22 -6.83
N ARG A 182 3.61 19.47 -6.42
CA ARG A 182 4.65 20.51 -6.51
C ARG A 182 5.86 20.11 -5.66
N ILE A 183 5.64 19.72 -4.40
CA ILE A 183 6.70 19.24 -3.50
C ILE A 183 7.43 18.04 -4.13
N SER A 184 6.68 17.09 -4.68
CA SER A 184 7.23 15.89 -5.32
C SER A 184 8.14 16.23 -6.49
N ARG A 185 7.73 17.19 -7.34
CA ARG A 185 8.54 17.68 -8.47
C ARG A 185 9.79 18.43 -8.00
N ASP A 186 9.65 19.29 -6.99
CA ASP A 186 10.77 20.06 -6.43
C ASP A 186 11.87 19.16 -5.84
N ILE A 187 11.48 18.00 -5.28
CA ILE A 187 12.41 17.02 -4.67
C ILE A 187 12.80 15.92 -5.68
N ASP A 188 12.15 15.84 -6.83
CA ASP A 188 12.28 14.75 -7.80
C ASP A 188 12.01 13.37 -7.16
N VAL A 189 10.82 13.19 -6.58
CA VAL A 189 10.34 11.95 -5.98
C VAL A 189 8.99 11.55 -6.55
N HIS A 190 8.78 10.25 -6.75
CA HIS A 190 7.52 9.74 -7.29
C HIS A 190 6.43 9.72 -6.21
N VAL A 191 5.22 10.16 -6.59
CA VAL A 191 4.01 10.07 -5.75
C VAL A 191 3.16 8.88 -6.18
N LYS A 192 2.75 8.08 -5.21
CA LYS A 192 1.68 7.08 -5.35
C LYS A 192 0.50 7.51 -4.47
N MET A 193 -0.66 7.66 -5.07
CA MET A 193 -1.86 8.13 -4.39
C MET A 193 -2.93 7.02 -4.31
N SER A 194 -3.70 7.04 -3.24
CA SER A 194 -4.96 6.30 -3.11
C SER A 194 -6.05 7.25 -2.63
N SER A 195 -7.14 7.35 -3.38
CA SER A 195 -8.35 8.07 -2.98
C SER A 195 -9.44 7.13 -2.40
N TYR A 196 -9.25 5.81 -2.53
CA TYR A 196 -10.10 4.82 -1.88
C TYR A 196 -9.58 4.54 -0.47
N MET A 197 -10.39 4.85 0.52
CA MET A 197 -10.16 4.50 1.93
C MET A 197 -11.04 3.31 2.31
N TYR A 198 -10.42 2.29 2.89
CA TYR A 198 -11.17 1.16 3.43
C TYR A 198 -12.02 1.60 4.63
N PRO A 199 -13.21 1.00 4.83
CA PRO A 199 -13.87 1.03 6.14
C PRO A 199 -12.92 0.49 7.22
N PRO A 200 -13.17 0.78 8.53
CA PRO A 200 -12.38 0.18 9.61
C PRO A 200 -12.37 -1.35 9.50
N ILE A 201 -11.18 -1.94 9.46
CA ILE A 201 -11.04 -3.38 9.19
C ILE A 201 -10.51 -4.13 10.40
N ARG A 202 -9.52 -3.57 11.09
CA ARG A 202 -8.78 -4.26 12.16
C ARG A 202 -8.91 -3.57 13.52
N ILE A 203 -9.37 -2.35 13.52
CA ILE A 203 -9.53 -1.53 14.74
C ILE A 203 -10.94 -0.96 14.73
N GLU A 204 -11.78 -1.41 15.65
CA GLU A 204 -13.14 -0.91 15.79
C GLU A 204 -13.13 0.58 16.16
N GLY A 205 -14.00 1.36 15.53
CA GLY A 205 -14.16 2.80 15.80
C GLY A 205 -13.08 3.70 15.16
N ASN A 206 -12.03 3.16 14.60
CA ASN A 206 -10.96 3.92 13.92
C ASN A 206 -11.29 4.08 12.44
N GLY A 207 -12.35 4.81 12.13
CA GLY A 207 -12.73 5.13 10.76
C GLY A 207 -12.79 6.64 10.62
N GLY A 208 -11.72 7.26 10.13
CA GLY A 208 -11.78 8.64 9.69
C GLY A 208 -12.89 8.86 8.67
N GLU A 209 -13.34 10.09 8.50
CA GLU A 209 -14.32 10.43 7.46
C GLU A 209 -13.82 9.95 6.10
N ARG A 210 -14.70 9.28 5.38
CA ARG A 210 -14.46 8.82 4.02
C ARG A 210 -15.11 9.78 3.03
N MET A 211 -14.45 10.01 1.92
CA MET A 211 -15.08 10.69 0.77
C MET A 211 -16.25 9.86 0.24
N SER A 212 -17.19 10.50 -0.41
CA SER A 212 -18.16 9.80 -1.25
C SER A 212 -17.45 9.09 -2.42
N PRO A 213 -18.05 8.10 -3.07
CA PRO A 213 -17.47 7.47 -4.25
C PRO A 213 -17.13 8.46 -5.36
N GLU A 214 -17.98 9.48 -5.53
CA GLU A 214 -17.83 10.54 -6.53
C GLU A 214 -16.64 11.45 -6.21
N GLU A 215 -16.52 11.92 -4.97
CA GLU A 215 -15.36 12.73 -4.52
C GLU A 215 -14.04 11.94 -4.63
N ALA A 216 -14.06 10.66 -4.29
CA ALA A 216 -12.89 9.81 -4.44
C ALA A 216 -12.49 9.62 -5.91
N ALA A 217 -13.48 9.56 -6.82
CA ALA A 217 -13.26 9.51 -8.25
C ALA A 217 -12.68 10.83 -8.81
N GLU A 218 -13.21 11.97 -8.38
CA GLU A 218 -12.67 13.30 -8.73
C GLU A 218 -11.19 13.40 -8.37
N CYS A 219 -10.82 13.05 -7.12
CA CYS A 219 -9.43 13.07 -6.69
C CYS A 219 -8.55 12.08 -7.49
N PHE A 220 -9.10 10.93 -7.90
CA PHE A 220 -8.37 9.99 -8.74
C PHE A 220 -8.08 10.55 -10.12
N VAL A 221 -9.05 11.19 -10.76
CA VAL A 221 -8.88 11.82 -12.08
C VAL A 221 -7.94 13.02 -12.01
N GLU A 222 -8.04 13.85 -10.96
CA GLU A 222 -7.10 14.93 -10.70
C GLU A 222 -5.66 14.42 -10.54
N TYR A 223 -5.47 13.33 -9.79
CA TYR A 223 -4.17 12.67 -9.68
C TYR A 223 -3.63 12.23 -11.04
N ASP A 224 -4.46 11.62 -11.88
CA ASP A 224 -4.05 11.22 -13.22
C ASP A 224 -3.64 12.41 -14.09
N ARG A 225 -4.36 13.53 -14.00
CA ARG A 225 -4.01 14.77 -14.72
C ARG A 225 -2.69 15.38 -14.23
N LEU A 226 -2.40 15.31 -12.94
CA LEU A 226 -1.17 15.87 -12.37
C LEU A 226 0.08 15.04 -12.73
N ARG A 227 -0.07 13.75 -13.00
CA ARG A 227 1.05 12.84 -13.26
C ARG A 227 1.26 12.45 -14.73
N LEU A 228 0.22 12.54 -15.54
CA LEU A 228 0.26 12.16 -16.95
C LEU A 228 0.39 13.42 -17.83
N THR A 229 1.01 13.27 -18.97
CA THR A 229 0.91 14.25 -20.05
C THR A 229 -0.48 14.20 -20.67
N ASP A 230 -0.87 15.24 -21.42
CA ASP A 230 -2.17 15.29 -22.12
C ASP A 230 -2.33 14.09 -23.08
N GLU A 231 -1.26 13.70 -23.78
CA GLU A 231 -1.25 12.55 -24.67
C GLU A 231 -1.45 11.21 -23.90
N GLU A 232 -0.77 11.05 -22.78
CA GLU A 232 -0.92 9.87 -21.93
C GLU A 232 -2.32 9.79 -21.32
N PHE A 233 -2.88 10.92 -20.89
CA PHE A 233 -4.24 11.00 -20.37
C PHE A 233 -5.28 10.66 -21.44
N ALA A 234 -5.14 11.21 -22.65
CA ALA A 234 -6.01 10.89 -23.78
C ALA A 234 -5.94 9.40 -24.16
N LYS A 235 -4.73 8.83 -24.20
CA LYS A 235 -4.54 7.40 -24.43
C LYS A 235 -5.18 6.53 -23.33
N ARG A 236 -5.10 6.97 -22.07
CA ARG A 236 -5.76 6.29 -20.95
C ARG A 236 -7.28 6.26 -21.13
N ALA A 237 -7.89 7.37 -21.49
CA ALA A 237 -9.32 7.45 -21.76
C ALA A 237 -9.74 6.60 -22.97
N GLU A 238 -8.93 6.54 -24.02
CA GLU A 238 -9.18 5.65 -25.16
C GLU A 238 -9.12 4.17 -24.74
N ASN A 239 -8.14 3.80 -23.91
CA ASN A 239 -8.03 2.45 -23.35
C ASN A 239 -9.27 2.10 -22.53
N MET A 240 -9.78 3.04 -21.70
CA MET A 240 -11.01 2.85 -20.93
C MET A 240 -12.22 2.63 -21.83
N LYS A 241 -12.37 3.38 -22.92
CA LYS A 241 -13.45 3.17 -23.92
C LYS A 241 -13.37 1.77 -24.56
N LYS A 242 -12.17 1.24 -24.75
CA LYS A 242 -11.92 -0.09 -25.32
C LYS A 242 -12.00 -1.23 -24.30
N GLY A 243 -12.23 -0.93 -23.00
CA GLY A 243 -12.20 -1.92 -21.92
C GLY A 243 -10.82 -2.51 -21.65
N VAL A 244 -9.75 -1.81 -22.03
CA VAL A 244 -8.37 -2.21 -21.77
C VAL A 244 -7.99 -1.82 -20.35
N SER A 245 -7.23 -2.70 -19.67
CA SER A 245 -6.80 -2.45 -18.29
C SER A 245 -6.00 -1.16 -18.15
N ILE A 246 -6.38 -0.37 -17.16
CA ILE A 246 -5.68 0.84 -16.75
C ILE A 246 -4.88 0.64 -15.45
N ARG A 247 -4.81 -0.58 -14.95
CA ARG A 247 -4.07 -0.92 -13.72
C ARG A 247 -2.58 -0.95 -14.00
N GLU A 248 -1.84 -0.05 -13.37
CA GLU A 248 -0.40 0.11 -13.58
C GLU A 248 0.45 -0.58 -12.52
N ASP A 249 -0.09 -0.72 -11.31
CA ASP A 249 0.71 -0.98 -10.11
C ASP A 249 0.71 -2.43 -9.62
N CYS A 250 -0.13 -3.28 -10.17
CA CYS A 250 -0.19 -4.68 -9.75
C CYS A 250 -0.44 -5.57 -10.96
N PRO A 251 0.54 -6.40 -11.32
CA PRO A 251 0.28 -7.42 -12.34
C PRO A 251 -0.84 -8.32 -11.84
N VAL A 252 -2.01 -8.16 -12.45
CA VAL A 252 -3.17 -9.01 -12.19
C VAL A 252 -2.86 -10.38 -12.76
N ASP A 253 -3.07 -11.42 -11.96
CA ASP A 253 -3.09 -12.76 -12.50
C ASP A 253 -4.37 -12.97 -13.30
N PRO A 254 -4.28 -13.16 -14.62
CA PRO A 254 -5.47 -13.37 -15.46
C PRO A 254 -6.28 -14.62 -15.04
N SER A 255 -5.64 -15.58 -14.38
CA SER A 255 -6.27 -16.82 -13.91
C SER A 255 -6.88 -16.69 -12.49
N ALA A 256 -6.62 -15.58 -11.78
CA ALA A 256 -7.15 -15.40 -10.43
C ALA A 256 -8.61 -14.97 -10.46
N GLU A 257 -9.43 -15.59 -9.62
CA GLU A 257 -10.88 -15.38 -9.59
C GLU A 257 -11.35 -14.61 -8.34
N GLY A 258 -10.47 -14.45 -7.33
CA GLY A 258 -10.82 -13.78 -6.08
C GLY A 258 -9.84 -12.72 -5.66
N VAL A 259 -8.61 -13.13 -5.34
CA VAL A 259 -7.52 -12.22 -4.99
C VAL A 259 -6.62 -12.03 -6.21
N LEU A 260 -6.80 -10.91 -6.89
CA LEU A 260 -6.19 -10.65 -8.20
C LEU A 260 -4.71 -10.23 -8.12
N CYS A 261 -4.21 -9.89 -6.92
CA CYS A 261 -2.83 -9.45 -6.69
C CYS A 261 -1.95 -10.58 -6.13
N ARG A 262 -0.84 -10.22 -5.50
CA ARG A 262 0.12 -11.15 -4.90
C ARG A 262 -0.27 -11.65 -3.50
N ALA A 263 -1.26 -11.02 -2.88
CA ALA A 263 -1.70 -11.35 -1.51
C ALA A 263 -2.11 -12.82 -1.39
N GLY A 264 -1.52 -13.52 -0.43
CA GLY A 264 -1.77 -14.94 -0.19
C GLY A 264 -1.34 -15.89 -1.31
N SER A 265 -0.76 -15.40 -2.41
CA SER A 265 -0.26 -16.24 -3.51
C SER A 265 1.26 -16.28 -3.58
N THR A 266 1.91 -15.12 -3.44
CA THR A 266 3.37 -14.96 -3.41
C THR A 266 3.82 -13.90 -2.41
N SER A 267 2.89 -13.32 -1.66
CA SER A 267 3.19 -12.43 -0.55
C SER A 267 2.27 -12.69 0.63
N PHE A 268 2.77 -12.42 1.82
CA PHE A 268 2.01 -12.46 3.08
C PHE A 268 2.19 -11.15 3.85
N TRP A 269 1.34 -10.99 4.85
CA TRP A 269 1.40 -9.92 5.82
C TRP A 269 1.52 -10.51 7.22
N LEU A 270 2.57 -10.17 7.96
CA LEU A 270 2.76 -10.54 9.35
C LEU A 270 2.40 -9.35 10.22
N THR A 271 1.42 -9.51 11.09
CA THR A 271 1.04 -8.49 12.06
C THR A 271 2.04 -8.43 13.20
N TRP A 272 2.07 -7.32 13.90
CA TRP A 272 2.96 -7.06 15.03
C TRP A 272 2.81 -8.07 16.19
N ASP A 273 1.65 -8.72 16.29
CA ASP A 273 1.30 -9.75 17.28
C ASP A 273 1.42 -11.19 16.75
N GLY A 274 2.06 -11.38 15.60
CA GLY A 274 2.44 -12.72 15.08
C GLY A 274 1.38 -13.43 14.24
N LYS A 275 0.35 -12.74 13.76
CA LYS A 275 -0.64 -13.35 12.85
C LYS A 275 -0.21 -13.16 11.40
N MET A 276 -0.24 -14.23 10.63
CA MET A 276 -0.07 -14.17 9.18
C MET A 276 -1.42 -13.97 8.51
N LEU A 277 -1.48 -12.96 7.62
CA LEU A 277 -2.64 -12.59 6.80
C LEU A 277 -2.24 -12.61 5.33
N PRO A 278 -3.19 -12.66 4.39
CA PRO A 278 -2.89 -12.45 2.97
C PRO A 278 -2.40 -11.03 2.67
N CYS A 279 -3.01 -10.02 3.33
CA CYS A 279 -2.76 -8.59 3.12
C CYS A 279 -3.16 -7.81 4.37
N GLY A 280 -2.55 -6.64 4.62
CA GLY A 280 -2.87 -5.79 5.76
C GLY A 280 -4.32 -5.29 5.78
N MET A 281 -4.95 -5.18 4.61
CA MET A 281 -6.36 -4.82 4.43
C MET A 281 -7.30 -6.04 4.37
N PHE A 282 -6.80 -7.24 4.62
CA PHE A 282 -7.56 -8.47 4.47
C PHE A 282 -7.29 -9.40 5.65
N PRO A 283 -8.06 -9.28 6.76
CA PRO A 283 -7.79 -10.00 8.00
C PRO A 283 -8.17 -11.49 7.98
N TYR A 284 -8.63 -12.02 6.85
CA TYR A 284 -9.02 -13.41 6.70
C TYR A 284 -8.37 -14.04 5.45
N PRO A 285 -7.85 -15.28 5.54
CA PRO A 285 -7.63 -16.06 6.76
C PRO A 285 -6.56 -15.40 7.64
N SER A 286 -6.59 -15.70 8.95
CA SER A 286 -5.60 -15.29 9.93
C SER A 286 -5.04 -16.51 10.63
N VAL A 287 -3.71 -16.64 10.67
CA VAL A 287 -3.03 -17.80 11.27
C VAL A 287 -1.93 -17.32 12.19
N ASP A 288 -1.93 -17.77 13.43
CA ASP A 288 -0.88 -17.46 14.40
C ASP A 288 0.39 -18.25 14.06
N VAL A 289 1.46 -17.51 13.70
CA VAL A 289 2.73 -18.10 13.25
C VAL A 289 3.53 -18.70 14.39
N LEU A 290 3.36 -18.19 15.61
CA LEU A 290 4.10 -18.70 16.77
C LEU A 290 3.60 -20.08 17.20
N SER A 291 2.29 -20.30 17.17
CA SER A 291 1.68 -21.58 17.55
C SER A 291 1.70 -22.62 16.42
N GLU A 292 1.47 -22.18 15.17
CA GLU A 292 1.29 -23.08 14.03
C GLU A 292 2.58 -23.33 13.23
N GLY A 293 3.58 -22.46 13.38
CA GLY A 293 4.79 -22.44 12.58
C GLY A 293 4.58 -21.81 11.20
N PHE A 294 5.69 -21.29 10.63
CA PHE A 294 5.65 -20.52 9.37
C PHE A 294 5.11 -21.33 8.19
N ASP A 295 5.57 -22.56 7.98
CA ASP A 295 5.21 -23.38 6.83
C ASP A 295 3.71 -23.69 6.81
N LYS A 296 3.15 -24.10 7.95
CA LYS A 296 1.72 -24.39 8.07
C LYS A 296 0.88 -23.13 7.91
N ALA A 297 1.33 -22.02 8.48
CA ALA A 297 0.68 -20.72 8.33
C ALA A 297 0.64 -20.31 6.84
N TRP A 298 1.78 -20.32 6.16
CA TRP A 298 1.86 -19.98 4.74
C TRP A 298 0.99 -20.88 3.86
N ASP A 299 1.06 -22.20 4.03
CA ASP A 299 0.26 -23.14 3.25
C ASP A 299 -1.25 -22.97 3.50
N THR A 300 -1.65 -22.60 4.72
CA THR A 300 -3.04 -22.30 5.05
C THR A 300 -3.51 -21.01 4.38
N ILE A 301 -2.73 -19.92 4.50
CA ILE A 301 -3.00 -18.63 3.82
C ILE A 301 -3.16 -18.86 2.32
N ARG A 302 -2.21 -19.54 1.70
CA ARG A 302 -2.19 -19.78 0.26
C ARG A 302 -3.42 -20.55 -0.23
N ARG A 303 -3.75 -21.67 0.44
CA ARG A 303 -4.92 -22.50 0.06
C ARG A 303 -6.23 -21.78 0.26
N SER A 304 -6.41 -21.14 1.41
CA SER A 304 -7.65 -20.43 1.71
C SER A 304 -7.85 -19.23 0.77
N THR A 305 -6.79 -18.48 0.47
CA THR A 305 -6.86 -17.34 -0.45
C THR A 305 -7.17 -17.78 -1.88
N ALA A 306 -6.60 -18.90 -2.34
CA ALA A 306 -6.87 -19.45 -3.67
C ALA A 306 -8.31 -19.94 -3.85
N ALA A 307 -9.01 -20.28 -2.76
CA ALA A 307 -10.41 -20.73 -2.78
C ALA A 307 -11.42 -19.57 -2.87
N ILE A 308 -10.98 -18.32 -2.62
CA ILE A 308 -11.87 -17.16 -2.63
C ILE A 308 -12.27 -16.81 -4.07
N ARG A 309 -13.53 -16.42 -4.23
CA ARG A 309 -14.10 -15.96 -5.50
C ARG A 309 -14.72 -14.59 -5.33
N LEU A 310 -14.60 -13.74 -6.35
CA LEU A 310 -15.35 -12.49 -6.42
C LEU A 310 -16.82 -12.76 -6.75
N PRO A 311 -17.71 -11.78 -6.45
CA PRO A 311 -19.11 -11.87 -6.86
C PRO A 311 -19.22 -12.16 -8.36
N ALA A 312 -20.15 -13.02 -8.77
CA ALA A 312 -20.35 -13.37 -10.18
C ALA A 312 -20.58 -12.11 -11.06
N LYS A 313 -21.32 -11.12 -10.53
CA LYS A 313 -21.50 -9.81 -11.18
C LYS A 313 -20.18 -9.08 -11.43
N CYS A 314 -19.20 -9.15 -10.52
CA CYS A 314 -17.90 -8.53 -10.69
C CYS A 314 -17.04 -9.28 -11.72
N SER A 315 -17.11 -10.61 -11.73
CA SER A 315 -16.35 -11.45 -12.66
C SER A 315 -16.76 -11.23 -14.13
N SER A 316 -18.03 -10.96 -14.38
CA SER A 316 -18.59 -10.68 -15.73
C SER A 316 -18.76 -9.19 -16.04
N CYS A 317 -18.30 -8.29 -15.15
CA CYS A 317 -18.50 -6.86 -15.33
C CYS A 317 -17.68 -6.31 -16.50
N PRO A 318 -18.28 -5.55 -17.43
CA PRO A 318 -17.54 -4.95 -18.55
C PRO A 318 -16.49 -3.92 -18.11
N LYS A 319 -16.61 -3.37 -16.89
CA LYS A 319 -15.66 -2.42 -16.28
C LYS A 319 -14.61 -3.10 -15.39
N LYS A 320 -14.52 -4.43 -15.39
CA LYS A 320 -13.61 -5.20 -14.53
C LYS A 320 -12.16 -4.72 -14.65
N GLU A 321 -11.71 -4.44 -15.85
CA GLU A 321 -10.33 -4.03 -16.12
C GLU A 321 -9.99 -2.61 -15.62
N MET A 322 -11.01 -1.79 -15.36
CA MET A 322 -10.89 -0.44 -14.81
C MET A 322 -11.13 -0.39 -13.29
N CYS A 323 -11.75 -1.44 -12.75
CA CYS A 323 -12.24 -1.48 -11.37
C CYS A 323 -11.16 -2.00 -10.41
N SER A 324 -11.02 -1.37 -9.24
CA SER A 324 -10.10 -1.80 -8.18
C SER A 324 -10.68 -2.87 -7.25
N VAL A 325 -11.78 -3.52 -7.64
CA VAL A 325 -12.43 -4.56 -6.82
C VAL A 325 -11.46 -5.71 -6.51
N CYS A 326 -11.47 -6.16 -5.26
CA CYS A 326 -10.79 -7.38 -4.80
C CYS A 326 -11.56 -7.96 -3.60
N ALA A 327 -11.20 -9.17 -3.18
CA ALA A 327 -11.85 -9.84 -2.06
C ALA A 327 -11.77 -9.03 -0.74
N ALA A 328 -10.66 -8.33 -0.49
CA ALA A 328 -10.53 -7.45 0.68
C ALA A 328 -11.53 -6.30 0.66
N VAL A 329 -11.76 -5.69 -0.51
CA VAL A 329 -12.75 -4.63 -0.70
C VAL A 329 -14.16 -5.17 -0.48
N CYS A 330 -14.52 -6.32 -1.08
CA CYS A 330 -15.83 -6.93 -0.87
C CYS A 330 -16.09 -7.22 0.62
N MET A 331 -15.13 -7.82 1.29
CA MET A 331 -15.22 -8.13 2.72
C MET A 331 -15.37 -6.87 3.58
N SER A 332 -14.56 -5.83 3.34
CA SER A 332 -14.59 -4.61 4.15
C SER A 332 -15.83 -3.77 3.93
N GLU A 333 -16.38 -3.74 2.71
CA GLU A 333 -17.58 -2.95 2.37
C GLU A 333 -18.89 -3.69 2.74
N LYS A 334 -18.88 -5.01 2.70
CA LYS A 334 -20.12 -5.83 2.77
C LYS A 334 -20.07 -6.97 3.78
N GLY A 335 -18.93 -7.23 4.41
CA GLY A 335 -18.76 -8.38 5.32
C GLY A 335 -18.73 -9.73 4.61
N SER A 336 -18.66 -9.77 3.27
CA SER A 336 -18.65 -11.01 2.49
C SER A 336 -17.84 -10.87 1.21
N PHE A 337 -17.20 -11.97 0.75
CA PHE A 337 -16.41 -11.98 -0.48
C PHE A 337 -17.27 -11.96 -1.75
N ASP A 338 -18.48 -12.49 -1.68
CA ASP A 338 -19.42 -12.67 -2.80
C ASP A 338 -20.45 -11.54 -2.90
N ALA A 339 -20.35 -10.52 -2.03
CA ALA A 339 -21.21 -9.35 -2.09
C ALA A 339 -20.56 -8.22 -2.90
N VAL A 340 -21.36 -7.57 -3.76
CA VAL A 340 -20.90 -6.48 -4.63
C VAL A 340 -20.62 -5.21 -3.81
N PRO A 341 -19.40 -4.63 -3.86
CA PRO A 341 -19.09 -3.39 -3.16
C PRO A 341 -19.57 -2.17 -3.95
N GLU A 342 -20.80 -1.72 -3.75
CA GLU A 342 -21.41 -0.61 -4.51
C GLU A 342 -20.60 0.67 -4.48
N TYR A 343 -19.92 0.95 -3.37
CA TYR A 343 -19.02 2.12 -3.30
C TYR A 343 -18.00 2.12 -4.46
N VAL A 344 -17.33 0.99 -4.67
CA VAL A 344 -16.32 0.86 -5.73
C VAL A 344 -16.94 0.85 -7.11
N CYS A 345 -18.16 0.31 -7.25
CA CYS A 345 -18.90 0.39 -8.52
C CYS A 345 -19.17 1.86 -8.91
N ARG A 346 -19.74 2.66 -7.99
CA ARG A 346 -20.02 4.08 -8.20
C ARG A 346 -18.75 4.88 -8.48
N MET A 347 -17.70 4.65 -7.69
CA MET A 347 -16.39 5.28 -7.90
C MET A 347 -15.84 4.96 -9.30
N THR A 348 -15.90 3.70 -9.74
CA THR A 348 -15.43 3.31 -11.08
C THR A 348 -16.26 3.94 -12.19
N ASP A 349 -17.58 4.00 -12.01
CA ASP A 349 -18.50 4.62 -12.97
C ASP A 349 -18.19 6.11 -13.14
N GLU A 350 -17.92 6.80 -12.04
CA GLU A 350 -17.60 8.22 -12.04
C GLU A 350 -16.20 8.49 -12.59
N ILE A 351 -15.18 7.68 -12.27
CA ILE A 351 -13.86 7.76 -12.90
C ILE A 351 -13.99 7.65 -14.43
N TYR A 352 -14.77 6.68 -14.91
CA TYR A 352 -15.01 6.50 -16.34
C TYR A 352 -15.66 7.75 -16.94
N ARG A 353 -16.74 8.24 -16.32
CA ARG A 353 -17.47 9.41 -16.79
C ARG A 353 -16.55 10.63 -16.90
N LEU A 354 -15.81 10.96 -15.84
CA LEU A 354 -14.93 12.12 -15.79
C LEU A 354 -13.77 12.00 -16.78
N THR A 355 -13.14 10.83 -16.87
CA THR A 355 -11.99 10.64 -17.78
C THR A 355 -12.40 10.71 -19.25
N VAL A 356 -13.58 10.20 -19.59
CA VAL A 356 -14.06 10.13 -20.99
C VAL A 356 -14.70 11.43 -21.45
N ALA A 357 -15.42 12.15 -20.58
CA ALA A 357 -16.05 13.45 -20.90
C ALA A 357 -15.01 14.53 -21.23
N ASP A 358 -13.91 14.54 -20.52
CA ASP A 358 -12.84 15.51 -20.66
C ASP A 358 -12.18 15.57 -22.05
N ILE A 359 -12.15 14.46 -22.77
CA ILE A 359 -11.61 14.46 -24.14
C ILE A 359 -12.55 15.19 -25.10
N HIS A 360 -13.86 15.18 -24.85
CA HIS A 360 -14.81 15.88 -25.71
C HIS A 360 -14.69 17.40 -25.57
N GLU A 361 -14.46 17.91 -24.35
CA GLU A 361 -14.29 19.34 -24.12
C GLU A 361 -12.99 19.90 -24.69
N ASN A 362 -11.89 19.13 -24.67
CA ASN A 362 -10.60 19.56 -25.22
C ASN A 362 -10.58 19.50 -26.76
N THR A 363 -11.26 18.52 -27.37
CA THR A 363 -11.36 18.44 -28.85
C THR A 363 -12.23 19.55 -29.45
N ASP A 364 -13.17 20.09 -28.70
CA ASP A 364 -14.02 21.22 -29.13
C ASP A 364 -13.34 22.59 -28.91
N ARG A 365 -12.32 22.69 -28.05
CA ARG A 365 -11.51 23.91 -27.88
C ARG A 365 -10.38 24.06 -28.92
N GLU A 366 -9.99 22.99 -29.59
CA GLU A 366 -9.00 23.00 -30.68
C GLU A 366 -9.63 23.12 -32.08
N ARG A 367 -10.96 23.19 -32.18
CA ARG A 367 -11.72 23.51 -33.41
C ARG A 367 -12.28 24.91 -33.36
#